data_cd118f566b50480e20ffdaee2da0f4d7
#
_entry.id   cd118f566b50480e20ffdaee2da0f4d7
#
_cell.length_a   1.000
_cell.length_b   1.000
_cell.length_c   1.000
_cell.angle_alpha   90.00
_cell.angle_beta   90.00
_cell.angle_gamma   90.00
#
_symmetry.space_group_name_H-M   'P 1'
#
loop_
_entity.id
_entity.type
_entity.pdbx_description
1 polymer ?
#
loop_
_entity_poly.entity_id
_entity_poly.type
_entity_poly.pdbx_seq_one_letter_code
_entity_poly.pdbx_strand_id
1 'polypeptide(L)'
;SPLFFGVTKITARNISFPDYPALFQAAPRAISLDSLRLATYGKPLSLTNLVSTIGPAINSYTRVWIDDGLPRCYGQVLHQTGKAYGQLAYIAPTPHCEDAHVTALLEHLIQVSGKWGVRYLLADLAEETELLPAFRRADFTVWSRQKLLRFTKLPDNKVVKAFNWRSWTNNDIKAMVALHRAVVPKLFQMIEAPT
;
A
#
# COMPACT_ATOMS: atom_id res chain seq x y z
N SER A 1 -2.40 48.03 -12.57
CA SER A 1 -3.28 46.85 -12.37
C SER A 1 -2.51 45.78 -11.70
N PRO A 2 -2.84 45.34 -10.47
CA PRO A 2 -2.18 44.22 -9.85
C PRO A 2 -2.68 42.93 -10.55
N LEU A 3 -1.75 42.20 -11.16
CA LEU A 3 -1.96 40.84 -11.59
C LEU A 3 -2.19 39.97 -10.33
N PHE A 4 -3.45 39.69 -10.04
CA PHE A 4 -3.83 38.64 -9.13
C PHE A 4 -3.39 37.30 -9.77
N PHE A 5 -2.22 36.85 -9.44
CA PHE A 5 -1.91 35.41 -9.59
C PHE A 5 -2.84 34.68 -8.62
N GLY A 6 -3.91 34.12 -9.16
CA GLY A 6 -4.75 33.19 -8.42
C GLY A 6 -3.88 32.07 -7.92
N VAL A 7 -3.64 32.04 -6.60
CA VAL A 7 -3.00 30.88 -5.95
C VAL A 7 -3.94 29.71 -6.16
N THR A 8 -3.62 28.88 -7.13
CA THR A 8 -4.35 27.66 -7.40
C THR A 8 -4.31 26.81 -6.15
N LYS A 9 -5.47 26.60 -5.54
CA LYS A 9 -5.58 25.91 -4.25
C LYS A 9 -5.36 24.43 -4.47
N ILE A 10 -4.11 24.01 -4.34
CA ILE A 10 -3.72 22.60 -4.33
C ILE A 10 -4.34 21.97 -3.09
N THR A 11 -5.20 20.98 -3.25
CA THR A 11 -5.90 20.34 -2.13
C THR A 11 -5.90 18.83 -2.28
N ALA A 12 -5.60 18.15 -1.17
CA ALA A 12 -5.84 16.73 -1.05
C ALA A 12 -7.07 16.50 -0.17
N ARG A 13 -7.98 15.66 -0.62
CA ARG A 13 -9.20 15.34 0.11
C ARG A 13 -9.59 13.87 0.02
N ASN A 14 -10.56 13.46 0.82
CA ASN A 14 -11.23 12.17 0.62
C ASN A 14 -11.90 12.15 -0.75
N ILE A 15 -11.89 10.97 -1.38
CA ILE A 15 -12.76 10.76 -2.54
C ILE A 15 -14.22 10.80 -2.09
N SER A 16 -15.04 11.32 -2.97
CA SER A 16 -16.51 11.41 -2.84
C SER A 16 -17.16 10.69 -4.01
N PHE A 17 -18.48 10.49 -3.94
CA PHE A 17 -19.20 9.77 -4.98
C PHE A 17 -18.96 10.33 -6.41
N PRO A 18 -18.90 11.65 -6.65
CA PRO A 18 -18.58 12.20 -7.96
C PRO A 18 -17.18 11.89 -8.49
N ASP A 19 -16.22 11.46 -7.63
CA ASP A 19 -14.84 11.15 -8.05
C ASP A 19 -14.71 9.76 -8.68
N TYR A 20 -15.68 8.86 -8.44
CA TYR A 20 -15.57 7.47 -8.89
C TYR A 20 -15.41 7.31 -10.41
N PRO A 21 -16.14 8.04 -11.28
CA PRO A 21 -15.93 7.95 -12.72
C PRO A 21 -14.49 8.26 -13.12
N ALA A 22 -13.90 9.33 -12.56
CA ALA A 22 -12.52 9.71 -12.85
C ALA A 22 -11.50 8.71 -12.27
N LEU A 23 -11.77 8.16 -11.08
CA LEU A 23 -10.97 7.08 -10.50
C LEU A 23 -10.98 5.84 -11.40
N PHE A 24 -12.14 5.43 -11.93
CA PHE A 24 -12.23 4.30 -12.85
C PHE A 24 -11.53 4.55 -14.18
N GLN A 25 -11.53 5.79 -14.69
CA GLN A 25 -10.72 6.18 -15.84
C GLN A 25 -9.22 6.10 -15.56
N ALA A 26 -8.79 6.36 -14.35
CA ALA A 26 -7.39 6.22 -13.91
C ALA A 26 -7.00 4.74 -13.63
N ALA A 27 -7.96 3.83 -13.45
CA ALA A 27 -7.74 2.45 -13.08
C ALA A 27 -6.75 1.68 -13.99
N PRO A 28 -6.74 1.84 -15.33
CA PRO A 28 -5.76 1.17 -16.18
C PRO A 28 -4.31 1.57 -15.91
N ARG A 29 -4.11 2.75 -15.31
CA ARG A 29 -2.78 3.28 -14.93
C ARG A 29 -2.46 3.04 -13.46
N ALA A 30 -3.35 2.41 -12.72
CA ALA A 30 -3.14 2.15 -11.30
C ALA A 30 -1.97 1.19 -11.11
N ILE A 31 -1.03 1.59 -10.28
CA ILE A 31 0.14 0.82 -9.89
C ILE A 31 -0.14 0.25 -8.51
N SER A 32 -0.11 -1.08 -8.41
CA SER A 32 -0.24 -1.77 -7.12
C SER A 32 1.02 -1.56 -6.29
N LEU A 33 0.82 -1.24 -5.03
CA LEU A 33 1.86 -1.06 -4.03
C LEU A 33 1.72 -2.08 -2.88
N ASP A 34 0.96 -3.14 -3.14
CA ASP A 34 0.77 -4.30 -2.27
C ASP A 34 0.85 -5.55 -3.16
N SER A 35 2.02 -6.14 -3.18
CA SER A 35 2.35 -7.28 -4.04
C SER A 35 1.55 -8.54 -3.67
N LEU A 36 1.24 -8.73 -2.39
CA LEU A 36 0.44 -9.86 -1.92
C LEU A 36 -1.01 -9.75 -2.42
N ARG A 37 -1.61 -8.57 -2.29
CA ARG A 37 -2.96 -8.30 -2.82
C ARG A 37 -3.00 -8.44 -4.34
N LEU A 38 -1.97 -7.92 -5.03
CA LEU A 38 -1.87 -8.07 -6.48
C LEU A 38 -1.81 -9.54 -6.89
N ALA A 39 -1.02 -10.37 -6.19
CA ALA A 39 -0.91 -11.80 -6.45
C ALA A 39 -2.20 -12.56 -6.16
N THR A 40 -2.98 -12.12 -5.16
CA THR A 40 -4.20 -12.80 -4.70
C THR A 40 -5.43 -12.38 -5.51
N TYR A 41 -5.59 -11.08 -5.75
CA TYR A 41 -6.82 -10.50 -6.32
C TYR A 41 -6.64 -9.95 -7.74
N GLY A 42 -5.43 -9.92 -8.28
CA GLY A 42 -5.14 -9.38 -9.60
C GLY A 42 -5.07 -7.85 -9.62
N LYS A 43 -5.84 -7.19 -10.49
CA LYS A 43 -5.74 -5.74 -10.71
C LYS A 43 -5.97 -4.93 -9.43
N PRO A 44 -5.18 -3.85 -9.19
CA PRO A 44 -5.25 -3.04 -7.95
C PRO A 44 -6.61 -2.35 -7.77
N LEU A 45 -7.24 -1.91 -8.84
CA LEU A 45 -8.55 -1.26 -8.86
C LEU A 45 -9.57 -2.17 -9.55
N SER A 46 -10.12 -3.13 -8.82
CA SER A 46 -11.33 -3.86 -9.22
C SER A 46 -12.48 -3.52 -8.27
N LEU A 47 -13.72 -3.64 -8.75
CA LEU A 47 -14.91 -3.46 -7.89
C LEU A 47 -14.86 -4.38 -6.68
N THR A 48 -14.36 -5.60 -6.84
CA THR A 48 -14.19 -6.59 -5.79
C THR A 48 -13.17 -6.09 -4.73
N ASN A 49 -12.09 -5.44 -5.15
CA ASN A 49 -11.08 -4.89 -4.24
C ASN A 49 -11.58 -3.64 -3.50
N LEU A 50 -12.39 -2.81 -4.14
CA LEU A 50 -13.02 -1.67 -3.48
C LEU A 50 -14.02 -2.13 -2.40
N VAL A 51 -14.80 -3.17 -2.68
CA VAL A 51 -15.77 -3.73 -1.73
C VAL A 51 -15.08 -4.57 -0.64
N SER A 52 -14.03 -5.32 -0.94
CA SER A 52 -13.31 -6.15 0.03
C SER A 52 -12.52 -5.35 1.08
N THR A 53 -12.34 -4.04 0.86
CA THR A 53 -11.76 -3.13 1.86
C THR A 53 -12.76 -2.64 2.90
N ILE A 54 -14.04 -2.96 2.75
CA ILE A 54 -15.12 -2.63 3.69
C ILE A 54 -15.27 -3.78 4.68
N GLY A 55 -14.22 -4.04 5.47
CA GLY A 55 -14.30 -5.01 6.56
C GLY A 55 -14.21 -4.31 7.92
N PRO A 56 -14.85 -4.84 8.98
CA PRO A 56 -14.87 -4.20 10.30
C PRO A 56 -13.48 -4.05 10.96
N ALA A 57 -12.47 -4.74 10.43
CA ALA A 57 -11.10 -4.71 10.98
C ALA A 57 -10.09 -3.94 10.11
N ILE A 58 -10.49 -3.47 8.92
CA ILE A 58 -9.60 -2.77 8.00
C ILE A 58 -10.18 -1.39 7.70
N ASN A 59 -9.48 -0.36 8.14
CA ASN A 59 -9.77 1.00 7.74
C ASN A 59 -9.08 1.27 6.39
N SER A 60 -9.86 1.63 5.37
CA SER A 60 -9.32 2.03 4.08
C SER A 60 -9.59 3.50 3.83
N TYR A 61 -8.58 4.19 3.33
CA TYR A 61 -8.63 5.63 3.11
C TYR A 61 -8.14 5.92 1.71
N THR A 62 -9.04 6.35 0.85
CA THR A 62 -8.68 6.80 -0.50
C THR A 62 -8.68 8.30 -0.56
N ARG A 63 -7.60 8.87 -1.08
CA ARG A 63 -7.40 10.30 -1.25
C ARG A 63 -7.21 10.63 -2.72
N VAL A 64 -7.62 11.83 -3.09
CA VAL A 64 -7.36 12.42 -4.39
C VAL A 64 -6.53 13.70 -4.22
N TRP A 65 -5.52 13.85 -5.04
CA TRP A 65 -4.77 15.09 -5.17
C TRP A 65 -5.35 15.89 -6.31
N ILE A 66 -5.74 17.14 -6.00
CA ILE A 66 -6.39 18.05 -6.95
C ILE A 66 -5.47 19.23 -7.17
N ASP A 67 -5.22 19.56 -8.42
CA ASP A 67 -4.51 20.73 -8.87
C ASP A 67 -5.30 21.39 -10.00
N ASP A 68 -5.43 22.72 -9.98
CA ASP A 68 -6.29 23.49 -10.89
C ASP A 68 -7.74 22.97 -10.98
N GLY A 69 -8.28 22.49 -9.86
CA GLY A 69 -9.62 21.92 -9.81
C GLY A 69 -9.76 20.54 -10.47
N LEU A 70 -8.69 19.98 -11.01
CA LEU A 70 -8.68 18.68 -11.68
C LEU A 70 -8.00 17.62 -10.83
N PRO A 71 -8.55 16.39 -10.77
CA PRO A 71 -7.88 15.28 -10.10
C PRO A 71 -6.62 14.90 -10.87
N ARG A 72 -5.47 14.85 -10.18
CA ARG A 72 -4.17 14.50 -10.76
C ARG A 72 -3.77 13.06 -10.44
N CYS A 73 -3.97 12.63 -9.20
CA CYS A 73 -3.70 11.26 -8.82
C CYS A 73 -4.53 10.83 -7.61
N TYR A 74 -4.73 9.53 -7.50
CA TYR A 74 -5.43 8.89 -6.40
C TYR A 74 -4.47 7.95 -5.68
N GLY A 75 -4.65 7.80 -4.36
CA GLY A 75 -3.90 6.85 -3.56
C GLY A 75 -4.74 6.30 -2.43
N GLN A 76 -4.49 5.05 -2.07
CA GLN A 76 -5.20 4.38 -1.00
C GLN A 76 -4.22 3.81 0.02
N VAL A 77 -4.54 4.04 1.30
CA VAL A 77 -3.88 3.39 2.44
C VAL A 77 -4.86 2.43 3.08
N LEU A 78 -4.38 1.26 3.42
CA LEU A 78 -5.06 0.25 4.22
C LEU A 78 -4.40 0.22 5.59
N HIS A 79 -5.20 0.33 6.65
CA HIS A 79 -4.73 0.25 8.02
C HIS A 79 -5.60 -0.73 8.81
N GLN A 80 -4.99 -1.76 9.35
CA GLN A 80 -5.66 -2.68 10.26
C GLN A 80 -5.60 -2.09 11.68
N THR A 81 -6.75 -2.02 12.33
CA THR A 81 -6.84 -1.53 13.72
C THR A 81 -5.90 -2.33 14.63
N GLY A 82 -5.14 -1.63 15.47
CA GLY A 82 -4.15 -2.24 16.37
C GLY A 82 -2.78 -2.52 15.75
N LYS A 83 -2.57 -2.26 14.46
CA LYS A 83 -1.25 -2.34 13.85
C LYS A 83 -0.58 -0.96 13.83
N ALA A 84 0.74 -0.96 14.04
CA ALA A 84 1.53 0.28 13.99
C ALA A 84 1.85 0.72 12.55
N TYR A 85 1.49 -0.08 11.54
CA TYR A 85 1.78 0.20 10.14
C TYR A 85 0.51 0.32 9.30
N GLY A 86 0.60 1.09 8.22
CA GLY A 86 -0.35 1.13 7.13
C GLY A 86 0.30 0.65 5.84
N GLN A 87 -0.47 0.07 4.94
CA GLN A 87 -0.02 -0.39 3.62
C GLN A 87 -0.60 0.53 2.55
N LEU A 88 0.24 1.10 1.71
CA LEU A 88 -0.21 1.70 0.46
C LEU A 88 -0.70 0.58 -0.46
N ALA A 89 -1.97 0.65 -0.84
CA ALA A 89 -2.57 -0.36 -1.71
C ALA A 89 -2.26 -0.09 -3.18
N TYR A 90 -2.41 1.16 -3.58
CA TYR A 90 -2.13 1.61 -4.94
C TYR A 90 -1.94 3.12 -5.03
N ILE A 91 -1.33 3.55 -6.14
CA ILE A 91 -1.42 4.90 -6.69
C ILE A 91 -2.00 4.80 -8.10
N ALA A 92 -2.97 5.65 -8.42
CA ALA A 92 -3.60 5.73 -9.74
C ALA A 92 -3.42 7.15 -10.32
N PRO A 93 -2.37 7.37 -11.12
CA PRO A 93 -2.14 8.64 -11.79
C PRO A 93 -3.16 8.85 -12.92
N THR A 94 -3.61 10.09 -13.10
CA THR A 94 -4.38 10.49 -14.28
C THR A 94 -3.43 10.80 -15.46
N PRO A 95 -3.93 11.01 -16.69
CA PRO A 95 -3.08 11.37 -17.82
C PRO A 95 -2.24 12.63 -17.62
N HIS A 96 -2.66 13.52 -16.72
CA HIS A 96 -2.00 14.80 -16.44
C HIS A 96 -1.28 14.80 -15.09
N CYS A 97 -0.98 13.62 -14.56
CA CYS A 97 -0.24 13.48 -13.32
C CYS A 97 1.27 13.61 -13.61
N GLU A 98 1.93 14.45 -12.84
CA GLU A 98 3.37 14.60 -12.81
C GLU A 98 3.94 14.00 -11.52
N ASP A 99 5.24 13.76 -11.49
CA ASP A 99 5.94 13.27 -10.31
C ASP A 99 5.73 14.13 -9.06
N ALA A 100 5.61 15.45 -9.25
CA ALA A 100 5.35 16.39 -8.15
C ALA A 100 3.99 16.13 -7.51
N HIS A 101 2.97 15.79 -8.30
CA HIS A 101 1.63 15.46 -7.79
C HIS A 101 1.64 14.14 -6.99
N VAL A 102 2.42 13.15 -7.45
CA VAL A 102 2.58 11.88 -6.73
C VAL A 102 3.29 12.12 -5.39
N THR A 103 4.38 12.90 -5.39
CA THR A 103 5.12 13.26 -4.17
C THR A 103 4.20 13.95 -3.16
N ALA A 104 3.46 14.96 -3.60
CA ALA A 104 2.55 15.72 -2.74
C ALA A 104 1.39 14.85 -2.20
N LEU A 105 0.87 13.92 -3.01
CA LEU A 105 -0.11 12.93 -2.52
C LEU A 105 0.48 12.03 -1.45
N LEU A 106 1.71 11.52 -1.65
CA LEU A 106 2.40 10.66 -0.68
C LEU A 106 2.62 11.38 0.65
N GLU A 107 3.12 12.61 0.62
CA GLU A 107 3.28 13.46 1.81
C GLU A 107 1.96 13.65 2.56
N HIS A 108 0.88 13.91 1.83
CA HIS A 108 -0.45 14.02 2.41
C HIS A 108 -0.91 12.71 3.05
N LEU A 109 -0.69 11.55 2.37
CA LEU A 109 -1.03 10.23 2.89
C LEU A 109 -0.24 9.91 4.17
N ILE A 110 1.05 10.26 4.22
CA ILE A 110 1.88 10.13 5.43
C ILE A 110 1.28 10.94 6.58
N GLN A 111 0.97 12.22 6.36
CA GLN A 111 0.42 13.10 7.38
C GLN A 111 -0.93 12.60 7.93
N VAL A 112 -1.82 12.17 7.04
CA VAL A 112 -3.13 11.67 7.44
C VAL A 112 -3.01 10.33 8.16
N SER A 113 -2.17 9.43 7.67
CA SER A 113 -1.93 8.12 8.31
C SER A 113 -1.35 8.28 9.71
N GLY A 114 -0.44 9.25 9.92
CA GLY A 114 0.10 9.57 11.24
C GLY A 114 -0.98 9.98 12.25
N LYS A 115 -2.03 10.70 11.80
CA LYS A 115 -3.17 11.07 12.67
C LYS A 115 -3.99 9.86 13.13
N TRP A 116 -3.88 8.72 12.46
CA TRP A 116 -4.53 7.46 12.84
C TRP A 116 -3.65 6.53 13.67
N GLY A 117 -2.47 7.01 14.07
CA GLY A 117 -1.52 6.24 14.87
C GLY A 117 -0.62 5.31 14.04
N VAL A 118 -0.64 5.43 12.71
CA VAL A 118 0.27 4.72 11.82
C VAL A 118 1.68 5.31 11.99
N ARG A 119 2.62 4.48 12.40
CA ARG A 119 4.03 4.86 12.58
C ARG A 119 4.88 4.55 11.34
N TYR A 120 4.46 3.55 10.57
CA TYR A 120 5.18 3.10 9.38
C TYR A 120 4.19 2.98 8.23
N LEU A 121 4.49 3.63 7.11
CA LEU A 121 3.73 3.48 5.89
C LEU A 121 4.56 2.65 4.91
N LEU A 122 4.03 1.50 4.53
CA LEU A 122 4.70 0.50 3.70
C LEU A 122 4.19 0.56 2.26
N ALA A 123 5.08 0.28 1.32
CA ALA A 123 4.75 0.15 -0.09
C ALA A 123 5.67 -0.87 -0.76
N ASP A 124 5.11 -1.73 -1.56
CA ASP A 124 5.86 -2.65 -2.42
C ASP A 124 6.02 -2.02 -3.80
N LEU A 125 7.23 -1.77 -4.20
CA LEU A 125 7.56 -1.18 -5.49
C LEU A 125 8.32 -2.18 -6.36
N ALA A 126 7.96 -2.26 -7.63
CA ALA A 126 8.81 -2.94 -8.60
C ALA A 126 10.16 -2.20 -8.70
N GLU A 127 11.26 -2.94 -8.86
CA GLU A 127 12.62 -2.38 -8.82
C GLU A 127 12.85 -1.32 -9.91
N GLU A 128 12.21 -1.50 -11.08
CA GLU A 128 12.35 -0.61 -12.25
C GLU A 128 11.17 0.38 -12.38
N THR A 129 10.49 0.70 -11.29
CA THR A 129 9.32 1.61 -11.36
C THR A 129 9.73 3.06 -11.53
N GLU A 130 9.00 3.79 -12.38
CA GLU A 130 9.12 5.24 -12.56
C GLU A 130 8.70 6.02 -11.31
N LEU A 131 7.98 5.40 -10.37
CA LEU A 131 7.54 6.05 -9.12
C LEU A 131 8.65 6.20 -8.08
N LEU A 132 9.75 5.47 -8.19
CA LEU A 132 10.80 5.45 -7.15
C LEU A 132 11.36 6.84 -6.82
N PRO A 133 11.59 7.77 -7.77
CA PRO A 133 12.01 9.12 -7.46
C PRO A 133 10.99 9.91 -6.63
N ALA A 134 9.69 9.77 -6.93
CA ALA A 134 8.63 10.43 -6.16
C ALA A 134 8.56 9.91 -4.71
N PHE A 135 8.69 8.60 -4.52
CA PHE A 135 8.76 7.99 -3.20
C PHE A 135 9.96 8.49 -2.39
N ARG A 136 11.14 8.57 -3.01
CA ARG A 136 12.34 9.12 -2.34
C ARG A 136 12.17 10.58 -1.92
N ARG A 137 11.54 11.40 -2.76
CA ARG A 137 11.24 12.81 -2.40
C ARG A 137 10.25 12.93 -1.25
N ALA A 138 9.35 11.95 -1.09
CA ALA A 138 8.42 11.85 0.03
C ALA A 138 9.01 11.10 1.24
N ASP A 139 10.35 11.03 1.35
CA ASP A 139 11.11 10.42 2.46
C ASP A 139 10.91 8.90 2.65
N PHE A 140 10.44 8.18 1.62
CA PHE A 140 10.45 6.74 1.66
C PHE A 140 11.86 6.18 1.46
N THR A 141 12.22 5.22 2.28
CA THR A 141 13.50 4.50 2.20
C THR A 141 13.28 3.04 1.85
N VAL A 142 14.19 2.48 1.05
CA VAL A 142 14.20 1.04 0.76
C VAL A 142 14.73 0.32 2.00
N TRP A 143 13.87 -0.44 2.67
CA TRP A 143 14.23 -1.17 3.87
C TRP A 143 14.40 -2.69 3.66
N SER A 144 13.85 -3.22 2.56
CA SER A 144 13.98 -4.62 2.17
C SER A 144 13.82 -4.79 0.66
N ARG A 145 14.40 -5.85 0.13
CA ARG A 145 14.13 -6.36 -1.21
C ARG A 145 13.58 -7.76 -1.09
N GLN A 146 12.50 -8.05 -1.79
CA GLN A 146 11.84 -9.34 -1.77
C GLN A 146 11.63 -9.85 -3.20
N LYS A 147 11.60 -11.15 -3.34
CA LYS A 147 11.27 -11.82 -4.59
C LYS A 147 9.94 -12.54 -4.43
N LEU A 148 8.92 -12.12 -5.17
CA LEU A 148 7.64 -12.80 -5.17
C LEU A 148 7.68 -13.95 -6.18
N LEU A 149 7.51 -15.19 -5.70
CA LEU A 149 7.49 -16.39 -6.53
C LEU A 149 6.04 -16.89 -6.64
N ARG A 150 5.57 -17.07 -7.87
CA ARG A 150 4.27 -17.67 -8.15
C ARG A 150 4.45 -19.05 -8.78
N PHE A 151 3.95 -20.07 -8.14
CA PHE A 151 3.93 -21.43 -8.69
C PHE A 151 2.61 -21.64 -9.44
N THR A 152 2.70 -21.92 -10.74
CA THR A 152 1.53 -22.21 -11.59
C THR A 152 1.19 -23.70 -11.62
N LYS A 153 2.14 -24.56 -11.25
CA LYS A 153 1.95 -26.01 -11.06
C LYS A 153 2.66 -26.41 -9.77
N LEU A 154 1.99 -27.22 -8.98
CA LEU A 154 2.68 -27.91 -7.90
C LEU A 154 3.68 -28.87 -8.53
N PRO A 155 4.94 -28.96 -8.01
CA PRO A 155 5.85 -29.98 -8.45
C PRO A 155 5.20 -31.34 -8.24
N ASP A 156 5.34 -32.24 -9.22
CA ASP A 156 4.88 -33.63 -9.08
C ASP A 156 5.42 -34.17 -7.77
N ASN A 157 4.53 -34.63 -6.90
CA ASN A 157 4.83 -35.11 -5.55
C ASN A 157 5.67 -36.42 -5.60
N LYS A 158 6.89 -36.32 -6.09
CA LYS A 158 7.89 -37.40 -5.87
C LYS A 158 8.45 -37.18 -4.45
N VAL A 159 7.76 -37.83 -3.52
CA VAL A 159 8.26 -38.10 -2.16
C VAL A 159 8.70 -36.86 -1.37
N VAL A 160 7.76 -36.03 -1.01
CA VAL A 160 7.93 -35.23 0.21
C VAL A 160 7.80 -36.25 1.37
N LYS A 161 8.88 -36.49 2.13
CA LYS A 161 8.78 -37.19 3.42
C LYS A 161 7.59 -36.57 4.14
N ALA A 162 6.63 -37.40 4.54
CA ALA A 162 5.44 -36.94 5.24
C ALA A 162 5.87 -36.20 6.50
N PHE A 163 5.89 -34.90 6.47
CA PHE A 163 6.06 -34.10 7.67
C PHE A 163 4.77 -34.21 8.46
N ASN A 164 4.88 -34.64 9.72
CA ASN A 164 3.75 -34.67 10.65
C ASN A 164 3.40 -33.24 11.06
N TRP A 165 2.63 -32.56 10.21
CA TRP A 165 2.09 -31.24 10.54
C TRP A 165 1.01 -31.41 11.60
N ARG A 166 1.06 -30.59 12.64
CA ARG A 166 0.00 -30.45 13.64
C ARG A 166 -0.34 -29.00 13.83
N SER A 167 -1.51 -28.72 14.36
CA SER A 167 -1.87 -27.39 14.81
C SER A 167 -0.94 -26.94 15.94
N TRP A 168 -0.59 -25.65 15.94
CA TRP A 168 0.21 -25.06 17.01
C TRP A 168 -0.57 -25.02 18.33
N THR A 169 0.14 -25.04 19.43
CA THR A 169 -0.40 -24.94 20.80
C THR A 169 0.33 -23.84 21.56
N ASN A 170 -0.21 -23.43 22.72
CA ASN A 170 0.43 -22.42 23.56
C ASN A 170 1.88 -22.79 23.97
N ASN A 171 2.20 -24.08 24.02
CA ASN A 171 3.56 -24.55 24.32
C ASN A 171 4.56 -24.22 23.20
N ASP A 172 4.09 -24.01 21.99
CA ASP A 172 4.94 -23.71 20.82
C ASP A 172 5.31 -22.24 20.72
N ILE A 173 4.63 -21.34 21.43
CA ILE A 173 4.80 -19.88 21.34
C ILE A 173 6.26 -19.48 21.52
N LYS A 174 6.95 -20.02 22.53
CA LYS A 174 8.37 -19.70 22.76
C LYS A 174 9.25 -20.08 21.58
N ALA A 175 9.03 -21.26 21.01
CA ALA A 175 9.80 -21.75 19.86
C ALA A 175 9.47 -20.93 18.60
N MET A 176 8.21 -20.58 18.38
CA MET A 176 7.77 -19.73 17.27
C MET A 176 8.36 -18.32 17.36
N VAL A 177 8.36 -17.70 18.54
CA VAL A 177 8.98 -16.38 18.77
C VAL A 177 10.50 -16.45 18.54
N ALA A 178 11.16 -17.50 19.01
CA ALA A 178 12.60 -17.69 18.78
C ALA A 178 12.90 -17.85 17.29
N LEU A 179 12.12 -18.67 16.58
CA LEU A 179 12.25 -18.85 15.13
C LEU A 179 12.01 -17.51 14.38
N HIS A 180 10.92 -16.79 14.71
CA HIS A 180 10.62 -15.49 14.13
C HIS A 180 11.81 -14.51 14.31
N ARG A 181 12.37 -14.43 15.52
CA ARG A 181 13.54 -13.59 15.80
C ARG A 181 14.80 -14.01 15.05
N ALA A 182 14.96 -15.29 14.76
CA ALA A 182 16.11 -15.81 14.04
C ALA A 182 16.03 -15.58 12.53
N VAL A 183 14.83 -15.68 11.93
CA VAL A 183 14.64 -15.65 10.47
C VAL A 183 14.13 -14.31 9.94
N VAL A 184 13.43 -13.54 10.75
CA VAL A 184 12.85 -12.26 10.33
C VAL A 184 13.83 -11.13 10.61
N PRO A 185 14.17 -10.27 9.63
CA PRO A 185 15.03 -9.12 9.83
C PRO A 185 14.53 -8.19 10.94
N LYS A 186 15.43 -7.58 11.71
CA LYS A 186 15.09 -6.75 12.88
C LYS A 186 14.08 -5.63 12.57
N LEU A 187 14.19 -4.99 11.41
CA LEU A 187 13.23 -3.95 10.99
C LEU A 187 11.81 -4.50 10.84
N PHE A 188 11.65 -5.68 10.27
CA PHE A 188 10.35 -6.36 10.20
C PHE A 188 9.80 -6.68 11.60
N GLN A 189 10.67 -7.17 12.50
CA GLN A 189 10.26 -7.44 13.87
C GLN A 189 9.74 -6.19 14.58
N MET A 190 10.32 -5.01 14.30
CA MET A 190 9.86 -3.74 14.87
C MET A 190 8.49 -3.28 14.31
N ILE A 191 8.23 -3.57 13.03
CA ILE A 191 6.99 -3.19 12.36
C ILE A 191 5.85 -4.16 12.74
N GLU A 192 6.15 -5.45 12.83
CA GLU A 192 5.18 -6.51 13.11
C GLU A 192 5.04 -6.85 14.59
N ALA A 193 5.88 -6.26 15.46
CA ALA A 193 5.82 -6.52 16.88
C ALA A 193 4.39 -6.35 17.40
N PRO A 194 3.81 -7.36 18.05
CA PRO A 194 2.54 -7.20 18.72
C PRO A 194 2.69 -6.15 19.81
N THR A 195 1.83 -5.14 19.76
CA THR A 195 1.66 -4.14 20.82
C THR A 195 1.05 -4.77 22.06
#